data_e8a98759519b541e782db9764366ea93
#
_entry.id   e8a98759519b541e782db9764366ea93
#
_cell.length_a   1.000
_cell.length_b   1.000
_cell.length_c   1.000
_cell.angle_alpha   90.00
_cell.angle_beta   90.00
_cell.angle_gamma   90.00
#
_symmetry.space_group_name_H-M   'P 1'
#
loop_
_entity.id
_entity.type
_entity.pdbx_description
1 polymer ?
#
loop_
_entity_poly.entity_id
_entity_poly.type
_entity_poly.pdbx_seq_one_letter_code
_entity_poly.pdbx_strand_id
1 'polypeptide(L)'
;CPIPIIYDEKNQPHKIPDEMLPVELPKIDQFKNSGNPLDLDDSWKKIKIGGKTFTRETDTLDTFVDSSWYFLRFCSPKKTDYGFNEEEINYWMPVDQYIGGVEHAILHLLYSRFFMNALSFENKKFDILEPFKGLFTQGMVCHETYKDKSGNWISPDEVISLEGKKVLENDTDHEVKVGPSESMSKSKKNTIDPEKIINNYGADAVRLFILSDSPPE
;
A
#
# COMPACT_ATOMS: atom_id res chain seq x y z
N CYS A 1 8.97 4.10 6.27
CA CYS A 1 9.09 5.32 7.06
C CYS A 1 9.84 5.03 8.35
N PRO A 2 10.90 5.77 8.72
CA PRO A 2 11.58 5.58 9.99
C PRO A 2 10.69 5.94 11.18
N ILE A 3 10.90 5.25 12.29
CA ILE A 3 10.15 5.50 13.53
C ILE A 3 10.81 6.63 14.32
N PRO A 4 10.10 7.73 14.67
CA PRO A 4 10.69 8.89 15.32
C PRO A 4 10.89 8.70 16.84
N ILE A 5 11.53 7.60 17.22
CA ILE A 5 11.83 7.23 18.60
C ILE A 5 13.34 7.10 18.80
N ILE A 6 13.80 7.48 19.97
CA ILE A 6 15.19 7.35 20.42
C ILE A 6 15.22 6.72 21.80
N TYR A 7 16.29 6.00 22.11
CA TYR A 7 16.50 5.31 23.38
C TYR A 7 17.66 5.94 24.14
N ASP A 8 17.48 6.14 25.44
CA ASP A 8 18.53 6.61 26.32
C ASP A 8 19.49 5.47 26.75
N GLU A 9 20.49 5.76 27.56
CA GLU A 9 21.47 4.78 28.09
C GLU A 9 20.82 3.66 28.92
N LYS A 10 19.60 3.87 29.42
CA LYS A 10 18.81 2.87 30.17
C LYS A 10 17.83 2.14 29.25
N ASN A 11 17.93 2.33 27.94
CA ASN A 11 17.04 1.77 26.94
C ASN A 11 15.56 2.19 27.12
N GLN A 12 15.32 3.40 27.67
CA GLN A 12 13.98 3.95 27.77
C GLN A 12 13.64 4.72 26.49
N PRO A 13 12.45 4.51 25.91
CA PRO A 13 12.03 5.19 24.70
C PRO A 13 11.65 6.65 24.96
N HIS A 14 12.07 7.53 24.07
CA HIS A 14 11.74 8.93 24.06
C HIS A 14 11.30 9.36 22.67
N LYS A 15 10.39 10.30 22.58
CA LYS A 15 10.05 10.99 21.33
C LYS A 15 11.29 11.77 20.85
N ILE A 16 11.58 11.74 19.55
CA ILE A 16 12.60 12.61 18.96
C ILE A 16 12.12 14.07 19.05
N PRO A 17 12.98 15.06 19.33
CA PRO A 17 12.59 16.47 19.33
C PRO A 17 11.99 16.91 18.00
N ASP A 18 10.96 17.76 18.06
CA ASP A 18 10.20 18.19 16.87
C ASP A 18 11.06 18.92 15.83
N GLU A 19 12.08 19.66 16.30
CA GLU A 19 13.07 20.34 15.45
C GLU A 19 14.00 19.39 14.68
N MET A 20 14.00 18.11 15.02
CA MET A 20 14.78 17.07 14.35
C MET A 20 13.95 16.23 13.37
N LEU A 21 12.70 16.62 13.14
CA LEU A 21 11.82 16.00 12.16
C LEU A 21 11.92 16.71 10.80
N PRO A 22 11.78 16.01 9.68
CA PRO A 22 11.59 14.56 9.56
C PRO A 22 12.86 13.77 9.85
N VAL A 23 12.71 12.52 10.30
CA VAL A 23 13.84 11.58 10.41
C VAL A 23 14.19 11.08 9.01
N GLU A 24 15.30 11.54 8.47
CA GLU A 24 15.77 11.10 7.15
C GLU A 24 16.57 9.80 7.25
N LEU A 25 16.36 8.92 6.27
CA LEU A 25 17.14 7.69 6.15
C LEU A 25 18.55 8.00 5.60
N PRO A 26 19.58 7.26 6.03
CA PRO A 26 20.92 7.44 5.50
C PRO A 26 20.98 6.97 4.03
N LYS A 27 21.90 7.54 3.26
CA LYS A 27 22.20 7.02 1.91
C LYS A 27 22.98 5.71 2.06
N ILE A 28 22.42 4.63 1.54
CA ILE A 28 23.03 3.30 1.57
C ILE A 28 23.50 2.98 0.15
N ASP A 29 24.82 2.96 -0.05
CA ASP A 29 25.42 2.72 -1.38
C ASP A 29 25.36 1.25 -1.82
N GLN A 30 25.28 0.32 -0.87
CA GLN A 30 25.14 -1.12 -1.14
C GLN A 30 24.32 -1.81 -0.06
N PHE A 31 23.26 -2.48 -0.47
CA PHE A 31 22.57 -3.44 0.38
C PHE A 31 23.44 -4.70 0.54
N LYS A 32 24.21 -4.78 1.61
CA LYS A 32 24.96 -6.00 1.96
C LYS A 32 24.04 -6.99 2.66
N ASN A 33 23.95 -8.06 2.09
CA ASN A 33 23.33 -9.39 2.13
C ASN A 33 22.69 -9.95 3.40
N SER A 34 22.70 -9.35 4.57
CA SER A 34 21.93 -9.84 5.71
C SER A 34 21.86 -8.81 6.84
N GLY A 35 20.69 -8.66 7.42
CA GLY A 35 20.41 -7.81 8.56
C GLY A 35 19.80 -6.45 8.19
N ASN A 36 19.43 -5.70 9.22
CA ASN A 36 18.87 -4.36 9.05
C ASN A 36 20.01 -3.36 8.73
N PRO A 37 19.98 -2.70 7.56
CA PRO A 37 21.04 -1.75 7.19
C PRO A 37 21.18 -0.58 8.17
N LEU A 38 20.11 -0.16 8.84
CA LEU A 38 20.11 0.92 9.81
C LEU A 38 20.85 0.55 11.10
N ASP A 39 20.82 -0.72 11.48
CA ASP A 39 21.59 -1.23 12.63
C ASP A 39 23.09 -1.18 12.41
N LEU A 40 23.51 -1.28 11.15
CA LEU A 40 24.91 -1.32 10.76
C LEU A 40 25.53 0.07 10.63
N ASP A 41 24.72 1.14 10.57
CA ASP A 41 25.20 2.51 10.47
C ASP A 41 25.22 3.21 11.82
N ASP A 42 26.31 3.02 12.56
CA ASP A 42 26.52 3.68 13.85
C ASP A 42 26.50 5.23 13.76
N SER A 43 26.84 5.80 12.61
CA SER A 43 26.85 7.25 12.41
C SER A 43 25.45 7.84 12.35
N TRP A 44 24.51 7.09 11.77
CA TRP A 44 23.10 7.45 11.74
C TRP A 44 22.37 7.05 13.03
N LYS A 45 22.70 5.87 13.56
CA LYS A 45 22.02 5.28 14.72
C LYS A 45 22.25 6.08 16.01
N LYS A 46 23.46 6.60 16.24
CA LYS A 46 23.82 7.33 17.46
C LYS A 46 23.71 8.83 17.27
N ILE A 47 22.92 9.48 18.11
CA ILE A 47 22.74 10.95 18.09
C ILE A 47 23.04 11.58 19.45
N LYS A 48 23.45 12.84 19.44
CA LYS A 48 23.69 13.63 20.67
C LYS A 48 22.65 14.72 20.79
N ILE A 49 21.96 14.77 21.92
CA ILE A 49 20.96 15.79 22.23
C ILE A 49 21.26 16.31 23.65
N GLY A 50 21.46 17.61 23.80
CA GLY A 50 21.75 18.21 25.11
C GLY A 50 22.96 17.62 25.84
N GLY A 51 23.98 17.18 25.09
CA GLY A 51 25.20 16.56 25.65
C GLY A 51 25.06 15.07 26.03
N LYS A 52 23.87 14.50 25.90
CA LYS A 52 23.63 13.07 26.14
C LYS A 52 23.58 12.32 24.80
N THR A 53 24.02 11.06 24.83
CA THR A 53 23.96 10.16 23.67
C THR A 53 22.68 9.33 23.72
N PHE A 54 21.96 9.27 22.58
CA PHE A 54 20.79 8.45 22.37
C PHE A 54 21.03 7.52 21.18
N THR A 55 20.28 6.40 21.16
CA THR A 55 20.26 5.47 20.03
C THR A 55 18.92 5.62 19.32
N ARG A 56 18.93 5.80 18.00
CA ARG A 56 17.68 5.84 17.17
C ARG A 56 17.09 4.44 17.09
N GLU A 57 15.76 4.40 16.94
CA GLU A 57 15.07 3.20 16.49
C GLU A 57 15.54 2.85 15.07
N THR A 58 15.84 1.60 14.84
CA THR A 58 16.34 1.10 13.55
C THR A 58 15.30 0.32 12.76
N ASP A 59 14.20 -0.07 13.40
CA ASP A 59 13.04 -0.58 12.68
C ASP A 59 12.34 0.54 11.89
N THR A 60 11.61 0.15 10.86
CA THR A 60 10.77 1.06 10.08
C THR A 60 9.31 0.71 10.29
N LEU A 61 8.44 1.72 10.14
CA LEU A 61 7.00 1.50 10.17
C LEU A 61 6.59 0.57 9.02
N ASP A 62 5.58 -0.26 9.27
CA ASP A 62 4.92 -1.04 8.24
C ASP A 62 4.37 -0.13 7.14
N THR A 63 4.39 -0.60 5.89
CA THR A 63 3.93 0.19 4.73
C THR A 63 2.44 0.58 4.82
N PHE A 64 1.62 -0.20 5.54
CA PHE A 64 0.21 0.13 5.77
C PHE A 64 0.02 1.36 6.66
N VAL A 65 1.02 1.78 7.45
CA VAL A 65 0.93 3.00 8.26
C VAL A 65 0.79 4.23 7.37
N ASP A 66 1.54 4.32 6.27
CA ASP A 66 1.44 5.44 5.33
C ASP A 66 0.06 5.51 4.67
N SER A 67 -0.54 4.37 4.33
CA SER A 67 -1.88 4.30 3.75
C SER A 67 -3.01 4.40 4.77
N SER A 68 -2.73 4.30 6.06
CA SER A 68 -3.75 4.28 7.11
C SER A 68 -4.42 5.64 7.39
N TRP A 69 -3.89 6.72 6.85
CA TRP A 69 -4.38 8.08 7.09
C TRP A 69 -4.45 8.95 5.82
N TYR A 70 -4.17 8.43 4.63
CA TYR A 70 -4.13 9.20 3.37
C TYR A 70 -5.45 9.94 3.10
N PHE A 71 -6.59 9.36 3.49
CA PHE A 71 -7.91 9.97 3.33
C PHE A 71 -8.07 11.27 4.15
N LEU A 72 -7.39 11.39 5.29
CA LEU A 72 -7.31 12.65 6.04
C LEU A 72 -6.51 13.69 5.26
N ARG A 73 -5.41 13.27 4.65
CA ARG A 73 -4.60 14.15 3.79
C ARG A 73 -5.39 14.62 2.58
N PHE A 74 -6.26 13.81 2.02
CA PHE A 74 -7.13 14.18 0.90
C PHE A 74 -8.14 15.27 1.27
N CYS A 75 -8.57 15.36 2.53
CA CYS A 75 -9.39 16.46 3.00
C CYS A 75 -8.65 17.80 2.98
N SER A 76 -7.32 17.78 3.12
CA SER A 76 -6.48 18.99 3.22
C SER A 76 -5.26 18.95 2.27
N PRO A 77 -5.47 18.82 0.95
CA PRO A 77 -4.38 18.52 0.01
C PRO A 77 -3.35 19.66 -0.13
N LYS A 78 -3.72 20.90 0.21
CA LYS A 78 -2.86 22.07 0.10
C LYS A 78 -2.11 22.44 1.38
N LYS A 79 -2.38 21.73 2.48
CA LYS A 79 -1.71 21.99 3.75
C LYS A 79 -0.26 21.48 3.69
N THR A 80 0.71 22.33 4.05
CA THR A 80 2.14 22.03 3.90
C THR A 80 2.89 21.91 5.22
N ASP A 81 2.35 22.50 6.28
CA ASP A 81 2.98 22.57 7.61
C ASP A 81 2.49 21.48 8.56
N TYR A 82 1.36 20.82 8.23
CA TYR A 82 0.78 19.74 9.02
C TYR A 82 0.13 18.68 8.13
N GLY A 83 -0.16 17.48 8.68
CA GLY A 83 -0.76 16.39 7.94
C GLY A 83 -2.13 16.74 7.37
N PHE A 84 -2.95 17.46 8.10
CA PHE A 84 -4.32 17.83 7.75
C PHE A 84 -4.81 19.04 8.56
N ASN A 85 -5.95 19.60 8.21
CA ASN A 85 -6.67 20.63 8.93
C ASN A 85 -7.89 20.04 9.65
N GLU A 86 -8.04 20.29 10.95
CA GLU A 86 -9.12 19.71 11.77
C GLU A 86 -10.52 20.16 11.30
N GLU A 87 -10.70 21.40 10.86
CA GLU A 87 -12.00 21.91 10.37
C GLU A 87 -12.42 21.23 9.07
N GLU A 88 -11.46 21.02 8.14
CA GLU A 88 -11.70 20.34 6.88
C GLU A 88 -12.02 18.85 7.10
N ILE A 89 -11.34 18.20 8.04
CA ILE A 89 -11.64 16.83 8.41
C ILE A 89 -13.04 16.71 9.03
N ASN A 90 -13.39 17.58 9.97
CA ASN A 90 -14.70 17.55 10.60
C ASN A 90 -15.84 17.81 9.59
N TYR A 91 -15.55 18.48 8.48
CA TYR A 91 -16.50 18.68 7.39
C TYR A 91 -16.63 17.46 6.48
N TRP A 92 -15.52 16.85 6.09
CA TRP A 92 -15.50 15.80 5.07
C TRP A 92 -15.62 14.37 5.61
N MET A 93 -15.19 14.15 6.86
CA MET A 93 -15.16 12.83 7.44
C MET A 93 -16.43 12.55 8.29
N PRO A 94 -16.76 11.28 8.51
CA PRO A 94 -16.17 10.07 7.92
C PRO A 94 -16.53 9.91 6.44
N VAL A 95 -15.73 9.13 5.69
CA VAL A 95 -16.00 8.81 4.28
C VAL A 95 -17.33 8.09 4.14
N ASP A 96 -18.23 8.56 3.28
CA ASP A 96 -19.58 8.02 3.16
C ASP A 96 -19.58 6.59 2.58
N GLN A 97 -18.78 6.35 1.55
CA GLN A 97 -18.67 5.04 0.92
C GLN A 97 -17.21 4.74 0.58
N TYR A 98 -16.68 3.64 1.11
CA TYR A 98 -15.33 3.16 0.83
C TYR A 98 -15.39 1.89 0.00
N ILE A 99 -14.71 1.88 -1.14
CA ILE A 99 -14.77 0.79 -2.13
C ILE A 99 -13.40 0.13 -2.22
N GLY A 100 -13.34 -1.18 -2.05
CA GLY A 100 -12.09 -1.94 -2.11
C GLY A 100 -12.29 -3.44 -1.96
N GLY A 101 -11.20 -4.19 -2.08
CA GLY A 101 -11.22 -5.64 -1.91
C GLY A 101 -11.40 -6.07 -0.46
N VAL A 102 -12.06 -7.20 -0.26
CA VAL A 102 -12.33 -7.78 1.08
C VAL A 102 -11.05 -8.13 1.84
N GLU A 103 -9.96 -8.42 1.14
CA GLU A 103 -8.64 -8.74 1.73
C GLU A 103 -8.09 -7.61 2.60
N HIS A 104 -8.50 -6.37 2.37
CA HIS A 104 -8.09 -5.23 3.16
C HIS A 104 -8.77 -5.13 4.54
N ALA A 105 -9.79 -5.94 4.82
CA ALA A 105 -10.50 -5.93 6.11
C ALA A 105 -9.56 -6.18 7.30
N ILE A 106 -8.60 -7.09 7.15
CA ILE A 106 -7.61 -7.44 8.18
C ILE A 106 -6.24 -6.77 7.96
N LEU A 107 -6.12 -5.92 6.94
CA LEU A 107 -4.91 -5.18 6.60
C LEU A 107 -5.18 -3.68 6.70
N HIS A 108 -5.31 -3.01 5.57
CA HIS A 108 -5.49 -1.55 5.49
C HIS A 108 -6.63 -1.01 6.36
N LEU A 109 -7.80 -1.65 6.38
CA LEU A 109 -8.94 -1.16 7.16
C LEU A 109 -8.69 -1.24 8.67
N LEU A 110 -8.03 -2.31 9.13
CA LEU A 110 -7.66 -2.45 10.55
C LEU A 110 -6.67 -1.36 10.96
N TYR A 111 -5.64 -1.12 10.14
CA TYR A 111 -4.67 -0.04 10.37
C TYR A 111 -5.34 1.34 10.35
N SER A 112 -6.25 1.60 9.41
CA SER A 112 -6.99 2.86 9.34
C SER A 112 -7.82 3.14 10.60
N ARG A 113 -8.54 2.14 11.09
CA ARG A 113 -9.32 2.24 12.34
C ARG A 113 -8.42 2.45 13.55
N PHE A 114 -7.32 1.71 13.64
CA PHE A 114 -6.34 1.90 14.70
C PHE A 114 -5.75 3.31 14.67
N PHE A 115 -5.38 3.81 13.50
CA PHE A 115 -4.79 5.13 13.34
C PHE A 115 -5.75 6.25 13.75
N MET A 116 -7.04 6.14 13.38
CA MET A 116 -8.08 7.09 13.82
C MET A 116 -8.22 7.10 15.35
N ASN A 117 -8.24 5.92 15.98
CA ASN A 117 -8.28 5.81 17.44
C ASN A 117 -7.02 6.39 18.10
N ALA A 118 -5.84 6.17 17.51
CA ALA A 118 -4.59 6.75 18.01
C ALA A 118 -4.57 8.28 17.92
N LEU A 119 -5.07 8.85 16.82
CA LEU A 119 -5.20 10.31 16.66
C LEU A 119 -6.23 10.94 17.62
N SER A 120 -7.30 10.19 17.95
CA SER A 120 -8.33 10.63 18.89
C SER A 120 -7.87 10.52 20.35
N PHE A 121 -6.81 9.76 20.61
CA PHE A 121 -6.31 9.55 21.96
C PHE A 121 -5.82 10.88 22.56
N GLU A 122 -6.43 11.27 23.67
CA GLU A 122 -6.18 12.56 24.35
C GLU A 122 -6.43 13.83 23.50
N ASN A 123 -6.96 13.71 22.28
CA ASN A 123 -7.28 14.82 21.40
C ASN A 123 -8.79 15.05 21.31
N LYS A 124 -9.33 15.91 22.15
CA LYS A 124 -10.78 16.22 22.20
C LYS A 124 -11.32 16.93 20.94
N LYS A 125 -10.47 17.43 20.08
CA LYS A 125 -10.87 18.10 18.83
C LYS A 125 -11.04 17.13 17.67
N PHE A 126 -10.50 15.94 17.81
CA PHE A 126 -10.56 14.88 16.83
C PHE A 126 -11.36 13.70 17.41
N ASP A 127 -12.66 13.63 17.11
CA ASP A 127 -13.58 12.63 17.67
C ASP A 127 -14.20 11.77 16.56
N ILE A 128 -13.38 11.33 15.62
CA ILE A 128 -13.80 10.46 14.52
C ILE A 128 -13.10 9.11 14.68
N LEU A 129 -13.77 8.17 15.33
CA LEU A 129 -13.19 6.85 15.62
C LEU A 129 -13.27 5.90 14.44
N GLU A 130 -14.35 5.99 13.63
CA GLU A 130 -14.56 5.16 12.45
C GLU A 130 -14.37 5.98 11.18
N PRO A 131 -13.36 5.67 10.35
CA PRO A 131 -13.04 6.47 9.17
C PRO A 131 -14.07 6.33 8.04
N PHE A 132 -14.81 5.22 7.98
CA PHE A 132 -15.69 4.86 6.88
C PHE A 132 -17.10 4.55 7.41
N LYS A 133 -18.14 5.19 6.84
CA LYS A 133 -19.56 4.92 7.19
C LYS A 133 -20.04 3.62 6.56
N GLY A 134 -19.65 3.38 5.32
CA GLY A 134 -20.03 2.21 4.55
C GLY A 134 -18.84 1.62 3.80
N LEU A 135 -18.78 0.30 3.77
CA LEU A 135 -17.81 -0.44 3.00
C LEU A 135 -18.53 -1.19 1.88
N PHE A 136 -18.05 -1.02 0.66
CA PHE A 136 -18.46 -1.83 -0.48
C PHE A 136 -17.26 -2.70 -0.88
N THR A 137 -17.36 -3.98 -0.55
CA THR A 137 -16.32 -4.95 -0.94
C THR A 137 -16.58 -5.42 -2.37
N GLN A 138 -15.61 -5.21 -3.24
CA GLN A 138 -15.66 -5.72 -4.60
C GLN A 138 -15.32 -7.20 -4.61
N GLY A 139 -16.00 -7.96 -5.48
CA GLY A 139 -15.59 -9.32 -5.81
C GLY A 139 -14.18 -9.34 -6.42
N MET A 140 -13.51 -10.44 -6.29
CA MET A 140 -12.13 -10.58 -6.78
C MET A 140 -12.09 -10.66 -8.29
N VAL A 141 -11.36 -9.75 -8.93
CA VAL A 141 -11.10 -9.81 -10.36
C VAL A 141 -10.10 -10.93 -10.64
N CYS A 142 -10.55 -11.93 -11.38
CA CYS A 142 -9.78 -13.11 -11.75
C CYS A 142 -9.41 -13.11 -13.23
N HIS A 143 -8.35 -13.80 -13.57
CA HIS A 143 -7.96 -14.05 -14.96
C HIS A 143 -7.46 -15.48 -15.12
N GLU A 144 -7.65 -16.05 -16.32
CA GLU A 144 -7.07 -17.34 -16.68
C GLU A 144 -5.55 -17.33 -16.50
N THR A 145 -5.03 -18.48 -16.16
CA THR A 145 -3.58 -18.68 -16.05
C THR A 145 -3.07 -19.43 -17.28
N TYR A 146 -1.88 -19.07 -17.73
CA TYR A 146 -1.27 -19.65 -18.93
C TYR A 146 0.10 -20.26 -18.62
N LYS A 147 0.37 -21.43 -19.23
CA LYS A 147 1.67 -22.10 -19.13
C LYS A 147 2.17 -22.55 -20.49
N ASP A 148 3.49 -22.50 -20.68
CA ASP A 148 4.16 -23.14 -21.79
C ASP A 148 4.23 -24.67 -21.61
N LYS A 149 4.78 -25.38 -22.62
CA LYS A 149 5.00 -26.83 -22.57
C LYS A 149 5.97 -27.26 -21.48
N SER A 150 6.84 -26.36 -21.04
CA SER A 150 7.82 -26.59 -19.96
C SER A 150 7.25 -26.32 -18.58
N GLY A 151 6.00 -25.79 -18.47
CA GLY A 151 5.34 -25.48 -17.22
C GLY A 151 5.62 -24.08 -16.68
N ASN A 152 6.31 -23.23 -17.42
CA ASN A 152 6.54 -21.83 -17.01
C ASN A 152 5.29 -21.00 -17.21
N TRP A 153 5.08 -20.03 -16.32
CA TRP A 153 3.97 -19.09 -16.42
C TRP A 153 4.20 -18.09 -17.56
N ILE A 154 3.14 -17.83 -18.34
CA ILE A 154 3.11 -16.91 -19.48
C ILE A 154 2.15 -15.77 -19.14
N SER A 155 2.51 -14.54 -19.52
CA SER A 155 1.64 -13.37 -19.36
C SER A 155 0.47 -13.41 -20.36
N PRO A 156 -0.73 -12.96 -20.00
CA PRO A 156 -1.85 -12.77 -20.92
C PRO A 156 -1.50 -11.91 -22.15
N ASP A 157 -0.57 -10.98 -21.99
CA ASP A 157 -0.08 -10.12 -23.06
C ASP A 157 0.71 -10.85 -24.16
N GLU A 158 1.21 -12.04 -23.85
CA GLU A 158 1.97 -12.88 -24.79
C GLU A 158 1.09 -13.93 -25.49
N VAL A 159 -0.22 -13.94 -25.18
CA VAL A 159 -1.16 -14.97 -25.62
C VAL A 159 -2.24 -14.39 -26.52
N ILE A 160 -2.42 -14.98 -27.70
CA ILE A 160 -3.50 -14.67 -28.62
C ILE A 160 -4.44 -15.86 -28.83
N SER A 161 -5.65 -15.58 -29.28
CA SER A 161 -6.60 -16.62 -29.69
C SER A 161 -6.54 -16.81 -31.21
N LEU A 162 -6.16 -17.99 -31.66
CA LEU A 162 -6.12 -18.35 -33.07
C LEU A 162 -6.90 -19.65 -33.29
N GLU A 163 -7.91 -19.62 -34.14
CA GLU A 163 -8.76 -20.78 -34.48
C GLU A 163 -9.31 -21.54 -33.26
N GLY A 164 -9.66 -20.82 -32.20
CA GLY A 164 -10.20 -21.39 -30.96
C GLY A 164 -9.17 -21.94 -29.99
N LYS A 165 -7.89 -21.80 -30.30
CA LYS A 165 -6.76 -22.17 -29.41
C LYS A 165 -6.06 -20.94 -28.88
N LYS A 166 -5.45 -21.08 -27.70
CA LYS A 166 -4.53 -20.10 -27.15
C LYS A 166 -3.10 -20.44 -27.59
N VAL A 167 -2.43 -19.50 -28.24
CA VAL A 167 -1.08 -19.66 -28.75
C VAL A 167 -0.22 -18.46 -28.36
N LEU A 168 1.11 -18.59 -28.40
CA LEU A 168 1.99 -17.44 -28.21
C LEU A 168 1.87 -16.49 -29.38
N GLU A 169 1.83 -15.19 -29.12
CA GLU A 169 1.78 -14.14 -30.14
C GLU A 169 3.01 -14.20 -31.08
N ASN A 170 4.17 -14.45 -30.51
CA ASN A 170 5.44 -14.50 -31.25
C ASN A 170 5.76 -15.87 -31.88
N ASP A 171 4.98 -16.91 -31.55
CA ASP A 171 5.15 -18.29 -32.06
C ASP A 171 3.79 -18.98 -32.08
N THR A 172 3.03 -18.82 -33.16
CA THR A 172 1.66 -19.36 -33.29
C THR A 172 1.58 -20.88 -33.34
N ASP A 173 2.69 -21.57 -33.58
CA ASP A 173 2.77 -23.03 -33.52
C ASP A 173 2.90 -23.55 -32.07
N HIS A 174 3.16 -22.64 -31.15
CA HIS A 174 3.28 -22.94 -29.72
C HIS A 174 1.95 -22.76 -29.00
N GLU A 175 1.20 -23.86 -28.88
CA GLU A 175 -0.06 -23.91 -28.11
C GLU A 175 0.22 -23.76 -26.60
N VAL A 176 -0.52 -22.85 -25.97
CA VAL A 176 -0.42 -22.51 -24.56
C VAL A 176 -1.44 -23.32 -23.77
N LYS A 177 -1.01 -23.92 -22.67
CA LYS A 177 -1.92 -24.59 -21.74
C LYS A 177 -2.68 -23.57 -20.91
N VAL A 178 -4.02 -23.56 -21.07
CA VAL A 178 -4.92 -22.73 -20.27
C VAL A 178 -5.20 -23.42 -18.95
N GLY A 179 -4.98 -22.70 -17.85
CA GLY A 179 -5.34 -23.11 -16.50
C GLY A 179 -6.58 -22.37 -15.99
N PRO A 180 -6.99 -22.61 -14.74
CA PRO A 180 -8.18 -22.00 -14.16
C PRO A 180 -8.05 -20.49 -14.08
N SER A 181 -9.21 -19.80 -14.06
CA SER A 181 -9.32 -18.40 -13.70
C SER A 181 -9.09 -18.27 -12.19
N GLU A 182 -8.09 -17.50 -11.79
CA GLU A 182 -7.67 -17.30 -10.42
C GLU A 182 -7.42 -15.81 -10.16
N SER A 183 -7.33 -15.45 -8.88
CA SER A 183 -6.92 -14.09 -8.49
C SER A 183 -5.60 -13.68 -9.14
N MET A 184 -5.53 -12.44 -9.60
CA MET A 184 -4.36 -11.93 -10.30
C MET A 184 -3.13 -11.89 -9.37
N SER A 185 -2.00 -12.38 -9.86
CA SER A 185 -0.75 -12.48 -9.12
C SER A 185 0.46 -12.29 -10.04
N LYS A 186 1.42 -11.48 -9.60
CA LYS A 186 2.69 -11.30 -10.32
C LYS A 186 3.47 -12.62 -10.45
N SER A 187 3.39 -13.50 -9.46
CA SER A 187 4.07 -14.80 -9.48
C SER A 187 3.52 -15.78 -10.52
N LYS A 188 2.22 -15.69 -10.81
CA LYS A 188 1.55 -16.48 -11.85
C LYS A 188 1.48 -15.75 -13.20
N LYS A 189 1.95 -14.52 -13.27
CA LYS A 189 1.90 -13.64 -14.44
C LYS A 189 0.50 -13.45 -15.05
N ASN A 190 -0.57 -13.70 -14.31
CA ASN A 190 -1.95 -13.57 -14.83
C ASN A 190 -2.55 -12.19 -14.55
N THR A 191 -1.73 -11.15 -14.47
CA THR A 191 -2.14 -9.76 -14.28
C THR A 191 -2.44 -9.10 -15.62
N ILE A 192 -3.51 -8.30 -15.65
CA ILE A 192 -3.85 -7.43 -16.78
C ILE A 192 -3.43 -6.00 -16.44
N ASP A 193 -2.78 -5.34 -17.38
CA ASP A 193 -2.41 -3.93 -17.25
C ASP A 193 -3.65 -3.04 -17.42
N PRO A 194 -4.06 -2.29 -16.37
CA PRO A 194 -5.20 -1.39 -16.46
C PRO A 194 -5.06 -0.33 -17.56
N GLU A 195 -3.84 0.12 -17.84
CA GLU A 195 -3.59 1.14 -18.85
C GLU A 195 -3.97 0.65 -20.25
N LYS A 196 -3.66 -0.61 -20.58
CA LYS A 196 -4.07 -1.21 -21.85
C LYS A 196 -5.59 -1.27 -22.02
N ILE A 197 -6.29 -1.67 -20.95
CA ILE A 197 -7.74 -1.75 -20.95
C ILE A 197 -8.35 -0.35 -21.09
N ILE A 198 -7.83 0.64 -20.36
CA ILE A 198 -8.27 2.03 -20.44
C ILE A 198 -8.06 2.60 -21.84
N ASN A 199 -6.92 2.34 -22.47
CA ASN A 199 -6.62 2.80 -23.82
C ASN A 199 -7.54 2.17 -24.87
N ASN A 200 -7.96 0.90 -24.68
CA ASN A 200 -8.82 0.19 -25.61
C ASN A 200 -10.32 0.53 -25.45
N TYR A 201 -10.79 0.72 -24.22
CA TYR A 201 -12.22 0.82 -23.90
C TYR A 201 -12.63 2.13 -23.24
N GLY A 202 -11.67 2.93 -22.77
CA GLY A 202 -11.90 4.16 -22.03
C GLY A 202 -12.04 3.91 -20.50
N ALA A 203 -11.66 4.92 -19.73
CA ALA A 203 -11.68 4.84 -18.27
C ALA A 203 -13.08 4.63 -17.69
N ASP A 204 -14.11 5.25 -18.28
CA ASP A 204 -15.49 5.13 -17.78
C ASP A 204 -16.05 3.72 -17.97
N ALA A 205 -15.73 3.07 -19.10
CA ALA A 205 -16.11 1.68 -19.34
C ALA A 205 -15.47 0.73 -18.33
N VAL A 206 -14.18 0.94 -18.01
CA VAL A 206 -13.47 0.15 -17.01
C VAL A 206 -14.05 0.34 -15.61
N ARG A 207 -14.33 1.59 -15.23
CA ARG A 207 -14.96 1.90 -13.93
C ARG A 207 -16.34 1.28 -13.79
N LEU A 208 -17.17 1.39 -14.85
CA LEU A 208 -18.50 0.79 -14.87
C LEU A 208 -18.42 -0.74 -14.76
N PHE A 209 -17.51 -1.38 -15.50
CA PHE A 209 -17.30 -2.82 -15.43
C PHE A 209 -16.93 -3.28 -14.01
N ILE A 210 -15.95 -2.64 -13.37
CA ILE A 210 -15.54 -3.00 -12.01
C ILE A 210 -16.70 -2.88 -11.02
N LEU A 211 -17.57 -1.88 -11.17
CA LEU A 211 -18.68 -1.66 -10.24
C LEU A 211 -19.88 -2.57 -10.53
N SER A 212 -20.09 -2.99 -11.78
CA SER A 212 -21.28 -3.77 -12.18
C SER A 212 -21.06 -5.27 -12.19
N ASP A 213 -19.86 -5.71 -12.61
CA ASP A 213 -19.57 -7.13 -12.85
C ASP A 213 -18.74 -7.79 -11.74
N SER A 214 -18.32 -7.01 -10.73
CA SER A 214 -17.69 -7.52 -9.53
C SER A 214 -18.65 -7.34 -8.35
N PRO A 215 -19.63 -8.23 -8.18
CA PRO A 215 -20.62 -8.10 -7.12
C PRO A 215 -19.93 -8.11 -5.75
N PRO A 216 -20.50 -7.41 -4.74
CA PRO A 216 -19.97 -7.44 -3.39
C PRO A 216 -20.01 -8.85 -2.82
N GLU A 217 -18.94 -9.23 -2.12
CA GLU A 217 -18.84 -10.47 -1.34
C GLU A 217 -19.33 -10.30 0.08
#